data_c22f1a85ed1e2df25bdcf5a5cc186623
#
_entry.id   c22f1a85ed1e2df25bdcf5a5cc186623
#
_cell.length_a   1.000
_cell.length_b   1.000
_cell.length_c   1.000
_cell.angle_alpha   90.00
_cell.angle_beta   90.00
_cell.angle_gamma   90.00
#
_symmetry.space_group_name_H-M   'P 1'
#
loop_
_entity.id
_entity.type
_entity.pdbx_description
1 polymer ?
#
loop_
_entity_poly.entity_id
_entity_poly.type
_entity_poly.pdbx_seq_one_letter_code
_entity_poly.pdbx_strand_id
1 'polypeptide(L)'
;MRQGKMYRVKNLAKNVRNDCMGVINHGPYQRAPHARLETLDSSWKAPVKDTLRDGDVVACVGVDKFVTDHYESQPFYKVLTLKGHVAYVSKGNRNKYFELVRD
;
A
#
# COMPACT_ATOMS: atom_id res chain seq x y z
N MET A 1 3.67 8.47 -6.95
CA MET A 1 2.34 9.09 -6.68
C MET A 1 2.51 10.55 -6.36
N ARG A 2 1.51 11.33 -6.71
CA ARG A 2 1.48 12.76 -6.39
C ARG A 2 0.46 13.02 -5.30
N GLN A 3 0.83 13.81 -4.32
CA GLN A 3 -0.08 14.23 -3.26
C GLN A 3 -1.31 14.94 -3.85
N GLY A 4 -2.49 14.61 -3.33
CA GLY A 4 -3.75 15.16 -3.79
C GLY A 4 -4.38 14.44 -4.98
N LYS A 5 -3.70 13.42 -5.53
CA LYS A 5 -4.22 12.64 -6.66
C LYS A 5 -4.80 11.32 -6.18
N MET A 6 -5.76 10.80 -6.96
CA MET A 6 -6.40 9.51 -6.71
C MET A 6 -5.75 8.43 -7.58
N TYR A 7 -5.66 7.23 -7.03
CA TYR A 7 -5.09 6.08 -7.72
C TYR A 7 -6.00 4.87 -7.60
N ARG A 8 -6.10 4.11 -8.68
CA ARG A 8 -6.91 2.89 -8.73
C ARG A 8 -6.00 1.67 -8.59
N VAL A 9 -6.42 0.71 -7.79
CA VAL A 9 -5.75 -0.59 -7.65
C VAL A 9 -6.00 -1.43 -8.90
N LYS A 10 -4.94 -2.07 -9.39
CA LYS A 10 -4.97 -2.90 -10.61
C LYS A 10 -4.04 -4.10 -10.51
N ASN A 11 -4.20 -5.04 -11.41
CA ASN A 11 -3.30 -6.19 -11.60
C ASN A 11 -3.22 -7.18 -10.42
N LEU A 12 -4.06 -7.05 -9.41
CA LEU A 12 -4.05 -8.00 -8.29
C LEU A 12 -4.51 -9.38 -8.72
N ALA A 13 -5.58 -9.45 -9.48
CA ALA A 13 -6.12 -10.74 -9.95
C ALA A 13 -5.12 -11.53 -10.79
N LYS A 14 -4.20 -10.85 -11.48
CA LYS A 14 -3.19 -11.49 -12.33
C LYS A 14 -1.95 -11.96 -11.57
N ASN A 15 -1.61 -11.30 -10.47
CA ASN A 15 -0.31 -11.44 -9.83
C ASN A 15 -0.37 -11.92 -8.39
N VAL A 16 -1.53 -11.85 -7.75
CA VAL A 16 -1.70 -12.15 -6.33
C VAL A 16 -2.74 -13.25 -6.18
N ARG A 17 -2.39 -14.30 -5.46
CA ARG A 17 -3.23 -15.50 -5.32
C ARG A 17 -4.60 -15.20 -4.72
N ASN A 18 -4.70 -14.28 -3.79
CA ASN A 18 -5.95 -13.91 -3.12
C ASN A 18 -6.61 -12.67 -3.73
N ASP A 19 -6.10 -12.15 -4.83
CA ASP A 19 -6.64 -11.01 -5.57
C ASP A 19 -6.81 -9.74 -4.74
N CYS A 20 -6.03 -9.58 -3.66
CA CYS A 20 -6.19 -8.43 -2.78
C CYS A 20 -4.89 -7.95 -2.16
N MET A 21 -4.91 -6.67 -1.76
CA MET A 21 -3.93 -6.07 -0.87
C MET A 21 -4.59 -5.84 0.50
N GLY A 22 -3.81 -5.87 1.55
CA GLY A 22 -4.30 -5.58 2.88
C GLY A 22 -3.55 -4.45 3.56
N VAL A 23 -4.27 -3.67 4.35
CA VAL A 23 -3.69 -2.72 5.28
C VAL A 23 -3.31 -3.49 6.53
N ILE A 24 -2.01 -3.60 6.78
CA ILE A 24 -1.48 -4.41 7.86
C ILE A 24 -0.63 -3.56 8.81
N ASN A 25 -0.71 -3.90 10.09
CA ASN A 25 0.18 -3.29 11.07
C ASN A 25 1.60 -3.83 10.90
N HIS A 26 2.57 -2.97 11.18
CA HIS A 26 3.96 -3.39 11.21
C HIS A 26 4.23 -4.33 12.37
N GLY A 27 5.03 -5.33 12.08
CA GLY A 27 5.68 -6.10 13.11
C GLY A 27 6.78 -5.27 13.80
N PRO A 28 7.38 -5.83 14.89
CA PRO A 28 8.33 -5.11 15.73
C PRO A 28 9.63 -4.67 15.04
N TYR A 29 9.89 -5.18 13.84
CA TYR A 29 11.15 -4.92 13.13
C TYR A 29 11.12 -3.70 12.23
N GLN A 30 10.01 -3.04 12.13
CA GLN A 30 9.88 -1.95 11.18
C GLN A 30 9.74 -0.62 11.88
N ARG A 31 10.57 0.32 11.47
CA ARG A 31 10.61 1.66 12.04
C ARG A 31 9.52 2.58 11.51
N ALA A 32 8.85 2.18 10.45
CA ALA A 32 7.70 2.94 9.96
C ALA A 32 6.56 2.83 10.98
N PRO A 33 6.08 3.95 11.51
CA PRO A 33 5.12 3.93 12.63
C PRO A 33 3.70 3.57 12.24
N HIS A 34 3.45 3.28 10.99
CA HIS A 34 2.09 3.13 10.46
C HIS A 34 1.92 1.84 9.67
N ALA A 35 0.68 1.50 9.42
CA ALA A 35 0.33 0.34 8.61
C ALA A 35 0.88 0.44 7.19
N ARG A 36 1.20 -0.72 6.60
CA ARG A 36 1.58 -0.82 5.19
C ARG A 36 0.48 -1.47 4.39
N LEU A 37 0.44 -1.11 3.12
CA LEU A 37 -0.42 -1.77 2.14
C LEU A 37 0.43 -2.81 1.40
N GLU A 38 0.12 -4.08 1.63
CA GLU A 38 0.86 -5.22 1.08
C GLU A 38 -0.07 -6.18 0.36
N THR A 39 0.47 -6.86 -0.65
CA THR A 39 -0.26 -7.96 -1.27
C THR A 39 -0.41 -9.11 -0.28
N LEU A 40 -1.59 -9.69 -0.23
CA LEU A 40 -1.89 -10.79 0.69
C LEU A 40 -1.78 -12.12 -0.04
N ASP A 41 -1.06 -13.05 0.55
CA ASP A 41 -1.03 -14.43 0.08
C ASP A 41 -1.65 -15.36 1.13
N SER A 42 -1.79 -16.63 0.79
CA SER A 42 -2.43 -17.61 1.67
C SER A 42 -1.66 -17.89 2.97
N SER A 43 -0.40 -17.50 3.05
CA SER A 43 0.45 -17.68 4.24
C SER A 43 0.39 -16.49 5.20
N TRP A 44 -0.30 -15.41 4.82
CA TRP A 44 -0.33 -14.21 5.63
C TRP A 44 -1.10 -14.41 6.92
N LYS A 45 -0.44 -14.20 8.05
CA LYS A 45 -1.02 -14.42 9.39
C LYS A 45 -1.21 -13.15 10.23
N ALA A 46 -0.71 -12.01 9.76
CA ALA A 46 -0.84 -10.76 10.50
C ALA A 46 -2.28 -10.22 10.43
N PRO A 47 -2.73 -9.49 11.44
CA PRO A 47 -4.04 -8.86 11.39
C PRO A 47 -4.15 -7.87 10.24
N VAL A 48 -5.21 -7.98 9.47
CA VAL A 48 -5.51 -7.12 8.34
C VAL A 48 -6.64 -6.18 8.74
N LYS A 49 -6.39 -4.87 8.67
CA LYS A 49 -7.39 -3.87 9.05
C LYS A 49 -8.37 -3.54 7.93
N ASP A 50 -7.93 -3.67 6.69
CA ASP A 50 -8.71 -3.30 5.52
C ASP A 50 -8.17 -4.08 4.33
N THR A 51 -9.01 -4.38 3.36
CA THR A 51 -8.61 -5.06 2.13
C THR A 51 -9.02 -4.24 0.92
N LEU A 52 -8.16 -4.26 -0.09
CA LEU A 52 -8.35 -3.58 -1.36
C LEU A 52 -8.27 -4.60 -2.49
N ARG A 53 -9.15 -4.44 -3.48
CA ARG A 53 -9.18 -5.28 -4.68
C ARG A 53 -9.04 -4.42 -5.91
N ASP A 54 -8.85 -5.05 -7.07
CA ASP A 54 -8.81 -4.34 -8.35
C ASP A 54 -10.03 -3.43 -8.50
N GLY A 55 -9.80 -2.21 -8.90
CA GLY A 55 -10.84 -1.19 -9.05
C GLY A 55 -11.04 -0.27 -7.84
N ASP A 56 -10.54 -0.65 -6.67
CA ASP A 56 -10.61 0.22 -5.50
C ASP A 56 -9.71 1.44 -5.68
N VAL A 57 -10.12 2.56 -5.10
CA VAL A 57 -9.44 3.84 -5.26
C VAL A 57 -8.90 4.31 -3.93
N VAL A 58 -7.69 4.85 -3.94
CA VAL A 58 -7.06 5.47 -2.78
C VAL A 58 -6.60 6.88 -3.12
N ALA A 59 -6.51 7.75 -2.12
CA ALA A 59 -5.96 9.09 -2.28
C ALA A 59 -4.52 9.13 -1.80
N CYS A 60 -3.62 9.69 -2.59
CA CYS A 60 -2.26 9.96 -2.12
C CYS A 60 -2.28 11.22 -1.25
N VAL A 61 -1.91 11.09 0.01
CA VAL A 61 -1.92 12.20 0.97
C VAL A 61 -0.51 12.67 1.36
N GLY A 62 0.51 12.01 0.86
CA GLY A 62 1.88 12.43 1.10
C GLY A 62 2.91 11.44 0.59
N VAL A 63 4.17 11.81 0.73
CA VAL A 63 5.32 10.96 0.42
C VAL A 63 6.31 11.10 1.56
N ASP A 64 6.63 9.98 2.20
CA ASP A 64 7.60 9.95 3.30
C ASP A 64 8.78 9.05 2.93
N LYS A 65 9.93 9.35 3.51
CA LYS A 65 11.13 8.51 3.37
C LYS A 65 11.43 7.86 4.71
N PHE A 66 11.58 6.55 4.70
CA PHE A 66 11.95 5.81 5.89
C PHE A 66 13.32 5.18 5.71
N VAL A 67 14.12 5.22 6.76
CA VAL A 67 15.39 4.51 6.81
C VAL A 67 15.13 3.16 7.45
N THR A 68 15.51 2.09 6.75
CA THR A 68 15.47 0.75 7.27
C THR A 68 16.88 0.28 7.61
N ASP A 69 17.01 -0.72 8.49
CA ASP A 69 18.32 -1.20 8.93
C ASP A 69 19.15 -1.84 7.80
N HIS A 70 18.51 -2.23 6.72
CA HIS A 70 19.14 -2.97 5.62
C HIS A 70 19.17 -2.24 4.29
N TYR A 71 18.50 -1.11 4.17
CA TYR A 71 18.35 -0.39 2.91
C TYR A 71 18.49 1.09 3.13
N GLU A 72 18.97 1.79 2.10
CA GLU A 72 18.92 3.24 2.07
C GLU A 72 17.47 3.71 2.16
N SER A 73 17.27 4.95 2.56
CA SER A 73 15.93 5.52 2.66
C SER A 73 15.21 5.40 1.33
N GLN A 74 14.08 4.70 1.33
CA GLN A 74 13.24 4.58 0.15
C GLN A 74 11.97 5.38 0.35
N PRO A 75 11.44 5.98 -0.74
CA PRO A 75 10.17 6.68 -0.64
C PRO A 75 9.02 5.70 -0.42
N PHE A 76 8.14 6.06 0.48
CA PHE A 76 6.86 5.40 0.67
C PHE A 76 5.77 6.42 0.41
N TYR A 77 4.77 6.01 -0.34
CA TYR A 77 3.61 6.84 -0.64
C TYR A 77 2.57 6.62 0.43
N LYS A 78 2.14 7.70 1.05
CA LYS A 78 1.12 7.66 2.09
C LYS A 78 -0.25 7.78 1.43
N VAL A 79 -1.10 6.78 1.61
CA VAL A 79 -2.42 6.74 0.98
C VAL A 79 -3.52 6.62 2.02
N LEU A 80 -4.68 7.16 1.68
CA LEU A 80 -5.90 7.05 2.46
C LEU A 80 -6.89 6.18 1.71
N THR A 81 -7.38 5.13 2.36
CA THR A 81 -8.39 4.23 1.77
C THR A 81 -9.79 4.82 1.95
N LEU A 82 -10.76 4.29 1.18
CA LEU A 82 -12.15 4.72 1.29
C LEU A 82 -12.76 4.49 2.67
N LYS A 83 -12.25 3.51 3.40
CA LYS A 83 -12.69 3.23 4.77
C LYS A 83 -12.01 4.10 5.83
N GLY A 84 -11.13 5.01 5.42
CA GLY A 84 -10.48 5.94 6.34
C GLY A 84 -9.18 5.44 6.94
N HIS A 85 -8.60 4.36 6.42
CA HIS A 85 -7.31 3.86 6.89
C HIS A 85 -6.15 4.53 6.14
N VAL A 86 -5.11 4.88 6.86
CA VAL A 86 -3.87 5.41 6.31
C VAL A 86 -2.85 4.28 6.22
N ALA A 87 -2.24 4.13 5.06
CA ALA A 87 -1.23 3.10 4.84
C ALA A 87 -0.11 3.61 3.94
N TYR A 88 1.05 2.96 4.03
CA TYR A 88 2.19 3.27 3.18
C TYR A 88 2.32 2.24 2.06
N VAL A 89 2.59 2.74 0.86
CA VAL A 89 2.79 1.93 -0.34
C VAL A 89 4.23 2.07 -0.78
N SER A 90 4.93 0.93 -0.94
CA SER A 90 6.29 0.93 -1.47
C SER A 90 6.31 1.33 -2.94
N LYS A 91 7.49 1.78 -3.41
CA LYS A 91 7.68 2.13 -4.82
C LYS A 91 7.37 0.94 -5.75
N GLY A 92 7.80 -0.25 -5.38
CA GLY A 92 7.53 -1.46 -6.16
C GLY A 92 6.04 -1.75 -6.28
N ASN A 93 5.32 -1.71 -5.19
CA ASN A 93 3.88 -1.95 -5.20
C ASN A 93 3.12 -0.84 -5.93
N ARG A 94 3.57 0.40 -5.78
CA ARG A 94 2.97 1.53 -6.53
C ARG A 94 3.09 1.31 -8.04
N ASN A 95 4.24 0.93 -8.52
CA ASN A 95 4.47 0.77 -9.96
C ASN A 95 3.69 -0.41 -10.53
N LYS A 96 3.49 -1.45 -9.75
CA LYS A 96 2.85 -2.69 -10.21
C LYS A 96 1.33 -2.69 -10.06
N TYR A 97 0.81 -2.08 -9.00
CA TYR A 97 -0.59 -2.26 -8.61
C TYR A 97 -1.44 -0.99 -8.58
N PHE A 98 -0.90 0.13 -8.98
CA PHE A 98 -1.65 1.40 -8.94
C PHE A 98 -1.54 2.15 -10.25
N GLU A 99 -2.65 2.76 -10.66
CA GLU A 99 -2.69 3.66 -11.81
C GLU A 99 -3.38 4.96 -11.42
N LEU A 100 -2.93 6.06 -12.03
CA LEU A 100 -3.53 7.37 -11.80
C LEU A 100 -4.95 7.39 -12.36
N VAL A 101 -5.90 7.83 -11.52
CA VAL A 101 -7.26 8.08 -11.97
C VAL A 101 -7.27 9.43 -12.68
N ARG A 102 -7.68 9.44 -13.93
CA ARG A 102 -7.80 10.65 -14.73
C ARG A 102 -9.23 11.14 -14.72
N ASP A 103 -9.36 12.41 -14.51
CA ASP A 103 -10.66 13.09 -14.60
C ASP A 103 -11.14 13.18 -16.06
#